data_f269bc0e5d29cb1a61a96821688eb712
#
_entry.id   f269bc0e5d29cb1a61a96821688eb712
#
_cell.length_a   1.000
_cell.length_b   1.000
_cell.length_c   1.000
_cell.angle_alpha   90.00
_cell.angle_beta   90.00
_cell.angle_gamma   90.00
#
_symmetry.space_group_name_H-M   'P 1'
#
loop_
_entity.id
_entity.type
_entity.pdbx_description
1 polymer ?
#
loop_
_entity_poly.entity_id
_entity_poly.type
_entity_poly.pdbx_seq_one_letter_code
_entity_poly.pdbx_strand_id
1 'polypeptide(L)'
;MPLHPYSEFVHRVQKPARYLGGEFGAVTKDWNAEGLKSRVCLAFPDVYDIGMSHLGFKILYKILNDDPRTLAERCYTPWVDMQAELRARGLPLVSLESARKLSEFDVVGFSLQFELTYTCLLYTSDAADERSSV
;
A
#
# COMPACT_ATOMS: atom_id res chain seq x y z
N MET A 1 -0.81 -21.56 1.83
CA MET A 1 -0.66 -20.12 1.59
C MET A 1 -2.02 -19.44 1.70
N PRO A 2 -2.15 -18.41 2.52
CA PRO A 2 -3.40 -17.68 2.57
C PRO A 2 -3.62 -16.96 1.23
N LEU A 3 -4.86 -16.92 0.80
CA LEU A 3 -5.24 -16.19 -0.41
C LEU A 3 -5.16 -14.69 -0.16
N HIS A 4 -4.82 -13.94 -1.19
CA HIS A 4 -4.84 -12.48 -1.12
C HIS A 4 -6.26 -12.00 -0.76
N PRO A 5 -6.42 -10.98 0.11
CA PRO A 5 -7.75 -10.50 0.50
C PRO A 5 -8.65 -10.10 -0.67
N TYR A 6 -8.06 -9.71 -1.79
CA TYR A 6 -8.82 -9.27 -2.96
C TYR A 6 -9.07 -10.38 -3.99
N SER A 7 -8.64 -11.61 -3.72
CA SER A 7 -8.66 -12.70 -4.70
C SER A 7 -10.04 -13.01 -5.26
N GLU A 8 -11.10 -12.81 -4.48
CA GLU A 8 -12.47 -13.14 -4.91
C GLU A 8 -13.00 -12.20 -5.99
N PHE A 9 -12.55 -10.97 -6.03
CA PHE A 9 -13.12 -9.93 -6.89
C PHE A 9 -12.12 -9.14 -7.73
N VAL A 10 -10.82 -9.33 -7.51
CA VAL A 10 -9.79 -8.54 -8.20
C VAL A 10 -9.88 -8.68 -9.73
N HIS A 11 -10.41 -9.78 -10.22
CA HIS A 11 -10.60 -10.01 -11.65
C HIS A 11 -11.67 -9.11 -12.27
N ARG A 12 -12.51 -8.46 -11.44
CA ARG A 12 -13.59 -7.57 -11.91
C ARG A 12 -13.12 -6.15 -12.15
N VAL A 13 -11.92 -5.80 -11.70
CA VAL A 13 -11.40 -4.45 -11.84
C VAL A 13 -10.42 -4.37 -12.99
N GLN A 14 -10.16 -3.15 -13.46
CA GLN A 14 -9.16 -2.92 -14.49
C GLN A 14 -7.76 -3.12 -13.90
N LYS A 15 -6.89 -3.76 -14.67
CA LYS A 15 -5.49 -3.98 -14.30
C LYS A 15 -5.31 -4.55 -12.89
N PRO A 16 -5.76 -5.78 -12.65
CA PRO A 16 -5.65 -6.41 -11.32
C PRO A 16 -4.24 -6.40 -10.72
N ALA A 17 -3.22 -6.43 -11.58
CA ALA A 17 -1.83 -6.44 -11.14
C ALA A 17 -1.44 -5.19 -10.31
N ARG A 18 -2.20 -4.10 -10.43
CA ARG A 18 -1.97 -2.89 -9.61
C ARG A 18 -2.08 -3.18 -8.11
N TYR A 19 -2.80 -4.23 -7.74
CA TYR A 19 -3.22 -4.45 -6.35
C TYR A 19 -2.65 -5.71 -5.72
N LEU A 20 -1.96 -6.52 -6.49
CA LEU A 20 -1.50 -7.83 -6.03
C LEU A 20 -0.02 -7.88 -5.66
N GLY A 21 0.77 -6.90 -6.06
CA GLY A 21 2.20 -6.90 -5.81
C GLY A 21 2.96 -7.96 -6.60
N GLY A 22 4.16 -8.31 -6.14
CA GLY A 22 4.97 -9.36 -6.73
C GLY A 22 5.72 -8.97 -7.99
N GLU A 23 5.79 -7.69 -8.33
CA GLU A 23 6.51 -7.23 -9.49
C GLU A 23 8.03 -7.27 -9.27
N PHE A 24 8.77 -7.21 -10.37
CA PHE A 24 10.23 -7.17 -10.33
C PHE A 24 10.71 -5.96 -9.54
N GLY A 25 11.64 -6.19 -8.61
CA GLY A 25 12.15 -5.13 -7.74
C GLY A 25 11.38 -4.94 -6.44
N ALA A 26 10.27 -5.64 -6.25
CA ALA A 26 9.57 -5.64 -4.97
C ALA A 26 10.43 -6.35 -3.92
N VAL A 27 10.48 -5.77 -2.71
CA VAL A 27 11.23 -6.34 -1.58
C VAL A 27 10.25 -6.89 -0.57
N THR A 28 10.28 -8.19 -0.37
CA THR A 28 9.43 -8.86 0.62
C THR A 28 10.28 -9.34 1.78
N LYS A 29 9.96 -8.87 2.99
CA LYS A 29 10.64 -9.29 4.22
C LYS A 29 9.67 -10.04 5.13
N ASP A 30 10.20 -10.88 6.01
CA ASP A 30 9.40 -11.53 7.02
C ASP A 30 8.89 -10.48 8.02
N TRP A 31 7.57 -10.33 8.12
CA TRP A 31 6.92 -9.38 9.02
C TRP A 31 7.32 -9.58 10.47
N ASN A 32 7.58 -10.80 10.86
CA ASN A 32 7.92 -11.16 12.22
C ASN A 32 9.42 -11.46 12.42
N ALA A 33 10.27 -11.03 11.50
CA ALA A 33 11.70 -11.29 11.59
C ALA A 33 12.31 -10.72 12.86
N GLU A 34 13.21 -11.49 13.46
CA GLU A 34 13.99 -10.99 14.61
C GLU A 34 14.85 -9.80 14.16
N GLY A 35 14.93 -8.79 15.00
CA GLY A 35 15.73 -7.59 14.72
C GLY A 35 14.98 -6.49 13.99
N LEU A 36 13.76 -6.74 13.50
CA LEU A 36 12.95 -5.66 12.95
C LEU A 36 12.56 -4.69 14.06
N LYS A 37 12.87 -3.41 13.85
CA LYS A 37 12.56 -2.33 14.80
C LYS A 37 11.39 -1.47 14.33
N SER A 38 11.17 -1.36 13.01
CA SER A 38 10.10 -0.54 12.47
C SER A 38 9.52 -1.14 11.19
N ARG A 39 8.23 -0.96 11.03
CA ARG A 39 7.47 -1.35 9.85
C ARG A 39 6.84 -0.10 9.29
N VAL A 40 7.22 0.26 8.07
CA VAL A 40 6.83 1.51 7.43
C VAL A 40 6.00 1.20 6.20
N CYS A 41 4.87 1.87 6.05
CA CYS A 41 4.11 1.84 4.82
C CYS A 41 4.32 3.17 4.09
N LEU A 42 4.90 3.10 2.91
CA LEU A 42 5.05 4.25 2.03
C LEU A 42 3.79 4.36 1.17
N ALA A 43 2.99 5.37 1.44
CA ALA A 43 1.73 5.59 0.75
C ALA A 43 1.89 6.71 -0.27
N PHE A 44 1.69 6.38 -1.53
CA PHE A 44 1.70 7.35 -2.62
C PHE A 44 0.24 7.64 -2.99
N PRO A 45 -0.24 8.88 -2.84
CA PRO A 45 -1.65 9.18 -3.03
C PRO A 45 -2.01 9.36 -4.51
N ASP A 46 -1.69 8.35 -5.31
CA ASP A 46 -2.05 8.22 -6.72
C ASP A 46 -2.05 6.74 -7.08
N VAL A 47 -2.48 6.41 -8.30
CA VAL A 47 -2.54 5.03 -8.74
C VAL A 47 -1.15 4.44 -8.94
N TYR A 48 -1.08 3.11 -8.86
CA TYR A 48 0.17 2.36 -9.02
C TYR A 48 0.95 2.75 -10.27
N ASP A 49 0.28 2.90 -11.42
CA ASP A 49 0.93 3.18 -12.70
C ASP A 49 1.74 4.48 -12.67
N ILE A 50 1.32 5.46 -11.87
CA ILE A 50 2.00 6.73 -11.70
C ILE A 50 3.04 6.63 -10.60
N GLY A 51 2.64 6.15 -9.44
CA GLY A 51 3.52 6.10 -8.27
C GLY A 51 4.70 5.17 -8.44
N MET A 52 4.53 4.04 -9.14
CA MET A 52 5.59 3.05 -9.30
C MET A 52 6.78 3.57 -10.09
N SER A 53 6.60 4.59 -10.91
CA SER A 53 7.67 5.20 -11.70
C SER A 53 8.29 6.43 -11.04
N HIS A 54 7.80 6.86 -9.88
CA HIS A 54 8.32 8.04 -9.19
C HIS A 54 9.66 7.72 -8.54
N LEU A 55 10.72 8.36 -9.03
CA LEU A 55 12.10 8.03 -8.62
C LEU A 55 12.34 8.28 -7.12
N GLY A 56 11.90 9.41 -6.58
CA GLY A 56 12.07 9.72 -5.17
C GLY A 56 11.43 8.68 -4.26
N PHE A 57 10.27 8.21 -4.62
CA PHE A 57 9.55 7.17 -3.89
C PHE A 57 10.32 5.84 -3.93
N LYS A 58 10.88 5.49 -5.08
CA LYS A 58 11.72 4.29 -5.23
C LYS A 58 12.99 4.36 -4.40
N ILE A 59 13.59 5.54 -4.33
CA ILE A 59 14.81 5.76 -3.53
C ILE A 59 14.51 5.56 -2.05
N LEU A 60 13.42 6.13 -1.55
CA LEU A 60 12.99 5.95 -0.16
C LEU A 60 12.74 4.48 0.16
N TYR A 61 12.05 3.80 -0.73
CA TYR A 61 11.76 2.38 -0.59
C TYR A 61 13.03 1.55 -0.47
N LYS A 62 14.01 1.84 -1.33
CA LYS A 62 15.29 1.14 -1.31
C LYS A 62 16.06 1.44 -0.03
N ILE A 63 16.18 2.71 0.34
CA ILE A 63 16.93 3.12 1.54
C ILE A 63 16.37 2.44 2.78
N LEU A 64 15.05 2.45 2.94
CA LEU A 64 14.42 1.85 4.10
C LEU A 64 14.60 0.33 4.13
N ASN A 65 14.50 -0.33 2.98
CA ASN A 65 14.64 -1.78 2.92
C ASN A 65 16.08 -2.26 2.96
N ASP A 66 17.04 -1.40 2.65
CA ASP A 66 18.47 -1.74 2.81
C ASP A 66 18.88 -1.80 4.28
N ASP A 67 18.12 -1.18 5.18
CA ASP A 67 18.35 -1.30 6.62
C ASP A 67 17.71 -2.59 7.13
N PRO A 68 18.50 -3.51 7.72
CA PRO A 68 17.94 -4.78 8.19
C PRO A 68 16.95 -4.64 9.35
N ARG A 69 16.90 -3.48 10.00
CA ARG A 69 15.98 -3.23 11.12
C ARG A 69 14.64 -2.68 10.65
N THR A 70 14.50 -2.35 9.38
CA THR A 70 13.31 -1.70 8.83
C THR A 70 12.68 -2.56 7.74
N LEU A 71 11.36 -2.69 7.80
CA LEU A 71 10.57 -3.26 6.73
C LEU A 71 9.75 -2.13 6.12
N ALA A 72 9.89 -1.91 4.82
CA ALA A 72 9.09 -0.91 4.11
C ALA A 72 8.26 -1.60 3.03
N GLU A 73 6.98 -1.31 3.03
CA GLU A 73 6.04 -1.77 2.01
C GLU A 73 5.36 -0.56 1.39
N ARG A 74 4.70 -0.77 0.27
CA ARG A 74 4.11 0.31 -0.51
C ARG A 74 2.60 0.18 -0.57
N CYS A 75 1.94 1.32 -0.67
CA CYS A 75 0.50 1.37 -0.91
C CYS A 75 0.21 2.51 -1.87
N TYR A 76 -0.64 2.25 -2.86
CA TYR A 76 -1.08 3.25 -3.82
C TYR A 76 -2.59 3.42 -3.73
N THR A 77 -3.09 4.58 -4.15
CA THR A 77 -4.52 4.81 -4.19
C THR A 77 -5.17 3.92 -5.25
N PRO A 78 -6.21 3.18 -4.93
CA PRO A 78 -6.90 2.36 -5.92
C PRO A 78 -7.70 3.21 -6.90
N TRP A 79 -7.85 2.71 -8.12
CA TRP A 79 -8.71 3.35 -9.11
C TRP A 79 -10.18 3.26 -8.67
N VAL A 80 -11.04 4.03 -9.31
CA VAL A 80 -12.44 4.17 -8.87
C VAL A 80 -13.21 2.85 -8.82
N ASP A 81 -12.93 1.93 -9.74
CA ASP A 81 -13.59 0.63 -9.76
C ASP A 81 -13.19 -0.23 -8.54
N MET A 82 -11.91 -0.20 -8.20
CA MET A 82 -11.42 -0.92 -7.02
C MET A 82 -11.91 -0.27 -5.73
N GLN A 83 -11.99 1.06 -5.68
CA GLN A 83 -12.55 1.77 -4.54
C GLN A 83 -14.00 1.32 -4.28
N ALA A 84 -14.79 1.21 -5.35
CA ALA A 84 -16.18 0.77 -5.24
C ALA A 84 -16.28 -0.66 -4.68
N GLU A 85 -15.44 -1.57 -5.15
CA GLU A 85 -15.41 -2.94 -4.66
C GLU A 85 -15.02 -3.02 -3.19
N LEU A 86 -14.00 -2.26 -2.78
CA LEU A 86 -13.55 -2.25 -1.38
C LEU A 86 -14.63 -1.71 -0.45
N ARG A 87 -15.31 -0.62 -0.85
CA ARG A 87 -16.39 -0.04 -0.06
C ARG A 87 -17.59 -0.98 0.04
N ALA A 88 -17.96 -1.61 -1.07
CA ALA A 88 -19.09 -2.53 -1.12
C ALA A 88 -18.88 -3.76 -0.22
N ARG A 89 -17.63 -4.19 -0.08
CA ARG A 89 -17.27 -5.36 0.71
C ARG A 89 -16.80 -5.02 2.13
N GLY A 90 -16.66 -3.74 2.45
CA GLY A 90 -16.14 -3.31 3.76
C GLY A 90 -14.70 -3.72 3.99
N LEU A 91 -13.89 -3.82 2.94
CA LEU A 91 -12.50 -4.23 3.04
C LEU A 91 -11.56 -3.02 3.12
N PRO A 92 -10.50 -3.11 3.93
CA PRO A 92 -9.51 -2.03 4.02
C PRO A 92 -8.56 -2.05 2.84
N LEU A 93 -7.89 -0.91 2.63
CA LEU A 93 -6.77 -0.82 1.74
C LEU A 93 -5.56 -1.52 2.38
N VAL A 94 -4.85 -2.33 1.62
CA VAL A 94 -3.71 -3.10 2.11
C VAL A 94 -2.45 -2.78 1.33
N SER A 95 -1.29 -3.07 1.94
CA SER A 95 0.00 -2.91 1.29
C SER A 95 0.18 -3.92 0.16
N LEU A 96 1.08 -3.61 -0.79
CA LEU A 96 1.32 -4.48 -1.95
C LEU A 96 2.08 -5.76 -1.58
N GLU A 97 3.09 -5.66 -0.74
CA GLU A 97 4.02 -6.77 -0.52
C GLU A 97 3.42 -7.88 0.32
N SER A 98 2.84 -7.56 1.47
CA SER A 98 2.30 -8.57 2.37
C SER A 98 0.79 -8.49 2.58
N ALA A 99 0.11 -7.61 1.88
CA ALA A 99 -1.34 -7.41 2.00
C ALA A 99 -1.77 -7.12 3.44
N ARG A 100 -1.01 -6.28 4.15
CA ARG A 100 -1.30 -5.85 5.51
C ARG A 100 -2.11 -4.57 5.51
N LYS A 101 -3.02 -4.44 6.46
CA LYS A 101 -3.77 -3.19 6.66
C LYS A 101 -2.78 -2.08 7.03
N LEU A 102 -3.04 -0.86 6.57
CA LEU A 102 -2.17 0.28 6.88
C LEU A 102 -2.08 0.52 8.39
N SER A 103 -3.13 0.21 9.13
CA SER A 103 -3.16 0.37 10.59
C SER A 103 -2.23 -0.59 11.35
N GLU A 104 -1.71 -1.62 10.69
CA GLU A 104 -0.77 -2.57 11.32
C GLU A 104 0.68 -2.06 11.29
N PHE A 105 0.97 -1.04 10.50
CA PHE A 105 2.32 -0.48 10.40
C PHE A 105 2.59 0.50 11.55
N ASP A 106 3.86 0.63 11.91
CA ASP A 106 4.29 1.60 12.93
C ASP A 106 4.22 3.02 12.41
N VAL A 107 4.53 3.21 11.12
CA VAL A 107 4.52 4.52 10.46
C VAL A 107 3.88 4.37 9.08
N VAL A 108 3.00 5.30 8.74
CA VAL A 108 2.48 5.44 7.37
C VAL A 108 2.92 6.80 6.85
N GLY A 109 3.80 6.80 5.86
CA GLY A 109 4.34 8.02 5.27
C GLY A 109 3.67 8.33 3.93
N PHE A 110 3.12 9.53 3.81
CA PHE A 110 2.47 9.99 2.58
C PHE A 110 3.40 10.90 1.79
N SER A 111 3.54 10.63 0.50
CA SER A 111 4.31 11.47 -0.40
C SER A 111 3.38 12.40 -1.16
N LEU A 112 3.47 13.70 -0.89
CA LEU A 112 2.62 14.71 -1.54
C LEU A 112 3.42 15.45 -2.60
N GLN A 113 3.03 15.30 -3.86
CA GLN A 113 3.76 15.89 -4.98
C GLN A 113 3.08 17.15 -5.52
N PHE A 114 1.75 17.18 -5.60
CA PHE A 114 0.99 18.34 -6.09
C PHE A 114 -0.44 18.33 -5.54
N GLU A 115 -1.14 19.43 -5.72
CA GLU A 115 -2.48 19.66 -5.14
C GLU A 115 -3.51 18.62 -5.61
N LEU A 116 -3.39 18.14 -6.83
CA LEU A 116 -4.33 17.17 -7.38
C LEU A 116 -4.33 15.84 -6.63
N THR A 117 -3.31 15.58 -5.82
CA THR A 117 -3.24 14.34 -5.03
C THR A 117 -4.02 14.42 -3.71
N TYR A 118 -4.53 15.57 -3.33
CA TYR A 118 -5.18 15.76 -2.02
C TYR A 118 -6.42 14.89 -1.85
N THR A 119 -7.22 14.74 -2.89
CA THR A 119 -8.39 13.85 -2.83
C THR A 119 -7.99 12.40 -2.61
N CYS A 120 -6.96 11.95 -3.30
CA CYS A 120 -6.40 10.61 -3.13
C CYS A 120 -5.81 10.44 -1.74
N LEU A 121 -5.15 11.47 -1.21
CA LEU A 121 -4.63 11.46 0.14
C LEU A 121 -5.75 11.26 1.16
N LEU A 122 -6.86 11.97 1.02
CA LEU A 122 -8.00 11.83 1.92
C LEU A 122 -8.52 10.40 1.93
N TYR A 123 -8.69 9.79 0.77
CA TYR A 123 -9.14 8.40 0.69
C TYR A 123 -8.14 7.45 1.37
N THR A 124 -6.85 7.62 1.11
CA THR A 124 -5.81 6.75 1.69
C THR A 124 -5.73 6.93 3.20
N SER A 125 -5.87 8.16 3.70
CA SER A 125 -5.90 8.44 5.14
C SER A 125 -7.10 7.79 5.81
N ASP A 126 -8.28 7.89 5.19
CA ASP A 126 -9.49 7.26 5.71
C ASP A 126 -9.32 5.74 5.79
N ALA A 127 -8.71 5.14 4.78
CA ALA A 127 -8.43 3.71 4.77
C ALA A 127 -7.44 3.31 5.89
N ALA A 128 -6.46 4.16 6.18
CA ALA A 128 -5.49 3.93 7.26
C ALA A 128 -6.16 4.03 8.63
N ASP A 129 -7.14 4.92 8.77
CA ASP A 129 -7.87 5.17 10.02
C ASP A 129 -9.13 4.30 10.16
N GLU A 130 -9.34 3.34 9.29
CA GLU A 130 -10.57 2.57 9.24
C GLU A 130 -10.96 1.97 10.60
N ARG A 131 -10.00 1.50 11.36
CA ARG A 131 -10.25 0.91 12.68
C ARG A 131 -10.81 1.91 13.70
N SER A 132 -10.59 3.20 13.50
CA SER A 132 -11.10 4.26 14.37
C SER A 132 -12.41 4.83 13.87
N SER A 133 -12.86 4.42 12.70
CA SER A 133 -14.18 4.74 12.17
C SER A 133 -15.24 4.03 12.99
N VAL A 134 -16.07 4.76 13.56
CA VAL A 134 -17.12 4.20 14.43
C VAL A 134 -18.47 4.38 13.78
#